data_07cdf4aa090d83ea299b5ed729b4984b
#
_entry.id   07cdf4aa090d83ea299b5ed729b4984b
#
_cell.length_a   1.000
_cell.length_b   1.000
_cell.length_c   1.000
_cell.angle_alpha   90.00
_cell.angle_beta   90.00
_cell.angle_gamma   90.00
#
_symmetry.space_group_name_H-M   'P 1'
#
loop_
_entity.id
_entity.type
_entity.pdbx_description
1 polymer ?
#
loop_
_entity_poly.entity_id
_entity_poly.type
_entity_poly.pdbx_seq_one_letter_code
_entity_poly.pdbx_strand_id
1 'polypeptide(L)'
;MIAYDINGRSYSLNESNLGGGEGKLYSVANHPELYAKIFKEEKRTRGREAKILEWEYMFEANELDKNFSDQVVIPRKCLYSQKSGQNIQTFLGYLA
;
A
#
# COMPACT_ATOMS: atom_id res chain seq x y z
N MET A 1 0.31 13.92 -2.62
CA MET A 1 1.36 12.91 -2.62
C MET A 1 1.07 11.88 -3.69
N ILE A 2 2.06 11.43 -4.42
CA ILE A 2 1.90 10.36 -5.42
C ILE A 2 2.74 9.17 -4.99
N ALA A 3 2.12 7.97 -5.06
CA ALA A 3 2.80 6.73 -4.78
C ALA A 3 2.63 5.79 -5.98
N TYR A 4 3.48 4.79 -6.08
CA TYR A 4 3.52 3.86 -7.22
C TYR A 4 3.50 2.43 -6.72
N ASP A 5 2.79 1.55 -7.46
CA ASP A 5 2.88 0.13 -7.19
C ASP A 5 4.08 -0.49 -7.92
N ILE A 6 4.29 -1.78 -7.74
CA ILE A 6 5.44 -2.48 -8.33
C ILE A 6 5.40 -2.49 -9.86
N ASN A 7 4.21 -2.32 -10.45
CA ASN A 7 4.03 -2.28 -11.91
C ASN A 7 4.16 -0.86 -12.46
N GLY A 8 4.43 0.13 -11.63
CA GLY A 8 4.60 1.51 -12.04
C GLY A 8 3.32 2.31 -12.17
N ARG A 9 2.18 1.76 -11.77
CA ARG A 9 0.92 2.51 -11.75
C ARG A 9 0.98 3.55 -10.64
N SER A 10 0.59 4.78 -10.94
CA SER A 10 0.59 5.87 -9.97
C SER A 10 -0.78 6.01 -9.29
N TYR A 11 -0.73 6.48 -8.05
CA TYR A 11 -1.90 6.77 -7.24
C TYR A 11 -1.73 8.13 -6.59
N SER A 12 -2.72 9.00 -6.78
CA SER A 12 -2.72 10.29 -6.12
C SER A 12 -3.36 10.15 -4.75
N LEU A 13 -2.63 10.47 -3.71
CA LEU A 13 -3.05 10.26 -2.33
C LEU A 13 -3.37 11.60 -1.67
N ASN A 14 -4.54 11.66 -1.05
CA ASN A 14 -4.99 12.84 -0.31
C ASN A 14 -4.93 12.56 1.18
N GLU A 15 -4.31 13.48 1.91
CA GLU A 15 -4.17 13.35 3.36
C GLU A 15 -5.54 13.31 4.03
N SER A 16 -5.69 12.42 5.00
CA SER A 16 -6.87 12.36 5.86
C SER A 16 -6.45 12.69 7.28
N ASN A 17 -7.45 12.94 8.15
CA ASN A 17 -7.19 13.21 9.56
C ASN A 17 -7.03 11.91 10.38
N LEU A 18 -7.03 10.76 9.70
CA LEU A 18 -6.90 9.47 10.34
C LEU A 18 -5.45 9.02 10.33
N GLY A 19 -5.02 8.47 11.43
CA GLY A 19 -3.66 7.95 11.55
C GLY A 19 -3.46 7.32 12.92
N GLY A 20 -2.33 6.65 13.07
CA GLY A 20 -1.97 5.97 14.30
C GLY A 20 -0.47 5.95 14.49
N GLY A 21 -0.02 5.12 15.46
CA GLY A 21 1.39 5.03 15.81
C GLY A 21 2.30 4.54 14.70
N GLU A 22 1.76 3.81 13.72
CA GLU A 22 2.55 3.25 12.62
C GLU A 22 2.59 4.11 11.36
N GLY A 23 1.61 5.00 11.17
CA GLY A 23 1.55 5.83 9.99
C GLY A 23 0.21 6.52 9.82
N LYS A 24 0.00 7.10 8.64
CA LYS A 24 -1.20 7.83 8.30
C LYS A 24 -1.99 7.13 7.22
N LEU A 25 -3.32 7.30 7.26
CA LEU A 25 -4.21 6.85 6.20
C LEU A 25 -4.44 7.99 5.22
N TYR A 26 -4.48 7.64 3.94
CA TYR A 26 -4.75 8.56 2.85
C TYR A 26 -5.92 8.01 2.03
N SER A 27 -6.75 8.90 1.52
CA SER A 27 -7.72 8.51 0.49
C SER A 27 -7.03 8.49 -0.86
N VAL A 28 -7.58 7.70 -1.79
CA VAL A 28 -6.99 7.54 -3.12
C VAL A 28 -7.91 8.22 -4.14
N ALA A 29 -7.37 9.17 -4.90
CA ALA A 29 -8.15 9.90 -5.89
C ALA A 29 -8.69 8.92 -6.95
N ASN A 30 -9.97 9.08 -7.30
CA ASN A 30 -10.69 8.24 -8.25
C ASN A 30 -10.91 6.79 -7.82
N HIS A 31 -10.57 6.46 -6.57
CA HIS A 31 -10.74 5.11 -6.02
C HIS A 31 -11.31 5.21 -4.60
N PRO A 32 -12.62 5.57 -4.46
CA PRO A 32 -13.21 5.75 -3.13
C PRO A 32 -13.25 4.46 -2.29
N GLU A 33 -13.11 3.31 -2.94
CA GLU A 33 -13.08 2.02 -2.26
C GLU A 33 -11.71 1.67 -1.66
N LEU A 34 -10.68 2.47 -1.98
CA LEU A 34 -9.31 2.18 -1.54
C LEU A 34 -8.83 3.17 -0.50
N TYR A 35 -7.95 2.70 0.35
CA TYR A 35 -7.14 3.52 1.26
C TYR A 35 -5.68 3.20 1.05
N ALA A 36 -4.83 4.19 1.32
CA ALA A 36 -3.40 3.97 1.37
C ALA A 36 -2.92 4.17 2.80
N LYS A 37 -2.14 3.24 3.31
CA LYS A 37 -1.45 3.41 4.59
C LYS A 37 0.01 3.70 4.31
N ILE A 38 0.46 4.88 4.72
CA ILE A 38 1.84 5.30 4.55
C ILE A 38 2.50 5.25 5.92
N PHE A 39 3.46 4.35 6.06
CA PHE A 39 4.17 4.16 7.33
C PHE A 39 5.05 5.35 7.66
N LYS A 40 5.24 5.60 8.95
CA LYS A 40 6.30 6.47 9.41
C LYS A 40 7.64 5.93 8.93
N GLU A 41 8.60 6.81 8.71
CA GLU A 41 9.89 6.45 8.11
C GLU A 41 10.56 5.29 8.85
N GLU A 42 10.58 5.32 10.18
CA GLU A 42 11.19 4.27 11.00
C GLU A 42 10.45 2.93 10.93
N LYS A 43 9.24 2.92 10.39
CA LYS A 43 8.44 1.70 10.22
C LYS A 43 8.52 1.12 8.82
N ARG A 44 9.24 1.77 7.91
CA ARG A 44 9.38 1.32 6.51
C ARG A 44 10.51 0.31 6.40
N THR A 45 10.33 -0.86 7.00
CA THR A 45 11.37 -1.90 7.07
C THR A 45 11.23 -2.90 5.93
N ARG A 46 12.33 -3.60 5.62
CA ARG A 46 12.32 -4.68 4.62
C ARG A 46 11.40 -5.82 5.03
N GLY A 47 11.28 -6.09 6.32
CA GLY A 47 10.39 -7.12 6.83
C GLY A 47 8.93 -6.78 6.54
N ARG A 48 8.54 -5.53 6.73
CA ARG A 48 7.17 -5.08 6.42
C ARG A 48 6.91 -5.11 4.93
N GLU A 49 7.86 -4.66 4.13
CA GLU A 49 7.74 -4.70 2.68
C GLU A 49 7.54 -6.13 2.19
N ALA A 50 8.37 -7.06 2.66
CA ALA A 50 8.28 -8.47 2.28
C ALA A 50 6.92 -9.06 2.65
N LYS A 51 6.40 -8.71 3.82
CA LYS A 51 5.10 -9.21 4.28
C LYS A 51 3.96 -8.68 3.41
N ILE A 52 4.02 -7.42 3.03
CA ILE A 52 2.99 -6.81 2.19
C ILE A 52 3.06 -7.39 0.77
N LEU A 53 4.25 -7.61 0.23
CA LEU A 53 4.42 -8.25 -1.08
C LEU A 53 3.86 -9.67 -1.08
N GLU A 54 4.02 -10.40 0.02
CA GLU A 54 3.42 -11.72 0.17
C GLU A 54 1.90 -11.66 0.10
N TRP A 55 1.26 -10.69 0.79
CA TRP A 55 -0.17 -10.48 0.72
C TRP A 55 -0.63 -10.09 -0.68
N GLU A 56 0.11 -9.20 -1.36
CA GLU A 56 -0.17 -8.79 -2.72
C GLU A 56 -0.16 -9.99 -3.66
N TYR A 57 0.86 -10.83 -3.56
CA TYR A 57 0.96 -12.06 -4.36
C TYR A 57 -0.24 -12.97 -4.14
N MET A 58 -0.58 -13.24 -2.90
CA MET A 58 -1.71 -14.11 -2.55
C MET A 58 -3.03 -13.53 -3.07
N PHE A 59 -3.20 -12.23 -2.99
CA PHE A 59 -4.40 -11.56 -3.49
C PHE A 59 -4.54 -11.70 -5.01
N GLU A 60 -3.46 -11.46 -5.75
CA GLU A 60 -3.46 -11.56 -7.20
C GLU A 60 -3.63 -13.00 -7.69
N ALA A 61 -3.15 -13.97 -6.94
CA ALA A 61 -3.30 -15.39 -7.24
C ALA A 61 -4.68 -15.95 -6.88
N ASN A 62 -5.58 -15.09 -6.34
CA ASN A 62 -6.92 -15.50 -5.85
C ASN A 62 -6.85 -16.58 -4.77
N GLU A 63 -5.78 -16.60 -4.00
CA GLU A 63 -5.64 -17.54 -2.89
C GLU A 63 -6.40 -17.09 -1.65
N LEU A 64 -6.89 -15.83 -1.65
CA LEU A 64 -7.68 -15.28 -0.56
C LEU A 64 -9.15 -15.30 -0.92
N ASP A 65 -9.99 -15.72 0.03
CA ASP A 65 -11.43 -15.69 -0.09
C ASP A 65 -11.90 -14.22 -0.10
N LYS A 66 -12.80 -13.89 -1.03
CA LYS A 66 -13.38 -12.55 -1.10
C LYS A 66 -14.11 -12.18 0.18
N ASN A 67 -14.80 -13.11 0.81
CA ASN A 67 -15.49 -12.87 2.06
C ASN A 67 -14.51 -12.53 3.18
N PHE A 68 -13.35 -13.15 3.16
CA PHE A 68 -12.30 -12.87 4.12
C PHE A 68 -11.77 -11.45 3.92
N SER A 69 -11.55 -11.03 2.67
CA SER A 69 -11.04 -9.69 2.37
C SER A 69 -12.04 -8.58 2.71
N ASP A 70 -13.34 -8.87 2.72
CA ASP A 70 -14.38 -7.90 3.09
C ASP A 70 -14.44 -7.65 4.60
N GLN A 71 -13.96 -8.60 5.40
CA GLN A 71 -14.02 -8.53 6.86
C GLN A 71 -12.72 -8.04 7.50
N VAL A 72 -11.61 -8.13 6.78
CA VAL A 72 -10.27 -7.82 7.30
C VAL A 72 -9.58 -6.87 6.32
N VAL A 73 -8.89 -5.85 6.86
CA VAL A 73 -8.07 -4.97 6.05
C VAL A 73 -6.83 -5.74 5.59
N ILE A 74 -6.79 -6.08 4.30
CA ILE A 74 -5.70 -6.84 3.72
C ILE A 74 -4.95 -5.95 2.72
N PRO A 75 -3.61 -5.84 2.83
CA PRO A 75 -2.84 -5.12 1.84
C PRO A 75 -3.01 -5.72 0.45
N ARG A 76 -3.38 -4.87 -0.52
CA ARG A 76 -3.59 -5.29 -1.91
C ARG A 76 -2.40 -5.01 -2.79
N LYS A 77 -1.72 -3.88 -2.55
CA LYS A 77 -0.59 -3.41 -3.34
C LYS A 77 0.44 -2.77 -2.44
N CYS A 78 1.68 -3.10 -2.67
CA CYS A 78 2.81 -2.43 -2.03
C CYS A 78 3.02 -1.08 -2.71
N LEU A 79 3.31 -0.04 -1.95
CA LEU A 79 3.48 1.31 -2.47
C LEU A 79 4.90 1.82 -2.28
N TYR A 80 5.37 2.54 -3.28
CA TYR A 80 6.72 3.10 -3.35
C TYR A 80 6.68 4.57 -3.73
N SER A 81 7.73 5.29 -3.39
CA SER A 81 7.85 6.71 -3.71
C SER A 81 8.14 6.97 -5.18
N GLN A 82 8.63 5.98 -5.92
CA GLN A 82 9.06 6.10 -7.30
C GLN A 82 8.67 4.86 -8.09
N LYS A 83 8.62 5.03 -9.42
CA LYS A 83 8.36 3.91 -10.32
C LYS A 83 9.46 2.86 -10.22
N SER A 84 9.06 1.60 -10.43
CA SER A 84 9.97 0.50 -10.61
C SER A 84 10.95 0.80 -11.76
N GLY A 85 12.24 0.48 -11.56
CA GLY A 85 13.29 0.73 -12.55
C GLY A 85 14.04 2.03 -12.39
N GLN A 86 13.61 2.93 -11.51
CA GLN A 86 14.36 4.13 -11.17
C GLN A 86 15.41 3.81 -10.10
N ASN A 87 16.43 4.68 -10.01
CA ASN A 87 17.61 4.42 -9.18
C ASN A 87 17.30 4.20 -7.71
N ILE A 88 16.32 4.90 -7.16
CA ILE A 88 15.94 4.77 -5.76
C ILE A 88 14.44 4.57 -5.68
N GLN A 89 14.05 3.46 -5.09
CA GLN A 89 12.66 3.14 -4.85
C GLN A 89 12.46 2.94 -3.35
N THR A 90 11.80 3.90 -2.72
CA THR A 90 11.57 3.86 -1.27
C THR A 90 10.20 3.25 -0.99
N PHE A 91 10.20 2.17 -0.21
CA PHE A 91 8.97 1.56 0.28
C PHE A 91 8.23 2.55 1.21
N LEU A 92 6.95 2.75 0.95
CA LEU A 92 6.13 3.69 1.72
C LEU A 92 5.07 3.00 2.58
N GLY A 93 4.40 2.00 2.04
CA GLY A 93 3.26 1.39 2.69
C GLY A 93 2.46 0.54 1.74
N TYR A 94 1.12 0.61 1.83
CA TYR A 94 0.28 -0.26 1.01
C TYR A 94 -1.09 0.36 0.72
N LEU A 95 -1.73 -0.16 -0.33
CA LEU A 95 -3.15 0.04 -0.61
C LEU A 95 -3.97 -1.07 0.05
N ALA A 96 -5.12 -0.72 0.55
CA ALA A 96 -6.05 -1.70 1.09
C ALA A 96 -7.49 -1.43 0.65
#